data_1e382cd125ade19968e54bf701a91ee3
#
_entry.id   1e382cd125ade19968e54bf701a91ee3
#
_cell.length_a   1.000
_cell.length_b   1.000
_cell.length_c   1.000
_cell.angle_alpha   90.00
_cell.angle_beta   90.00
_cell.angle_gamma   90.00
#
_symmetry.space_group_name_H-M   'P 1'
#
loop_
_entity.id
_entity.type
_entity.pdbx_description
1 polymer ?
#
loop_
_entity_poly.entity_id
_entity_poly.type
_entity_poly.pdbx_seq_one_letter_code
_entity_poly.pdbx_strand_id
1 'polypeptide(L)'
;MARILILTPQLPYPPQQGTSLRNFYIIRGLAERHEITLLSFLEEKQSVEPEAIAPLISLCQRIETVPVPPRNTAVRLRQLLLTRRPDMAHRLYSAAFNRKLHQLLAENQFDIVQIEGIELARAIEIVHAVSPHSKIVFDDHNAETELQRRNLLTDLRHPRRWVAAAYSAVQVARLRRFERWACAAADAVTCVSAADREQLAALLNRQSPVTVIPNCIDVDGYQALADLQDWTNLSRYDLVFMGKMDYRPNVDAVLWFADEVWPGIKAKRLAHSGLSTTWAIVGQKPHARLERLRGLDGVTVTGWVE
;
A
#
# COMPACT_ATOMS: atom_id res chain seq x y z
N MET A 1 16.51 -14.84 -19.56
CA MET A 1 15.28 -15.06 -18.79
C MET A 1 15.70 -15.32 -17.36
N ALA A 2 15.24 -14.52 -16.39
CA ALA A 2 15.62 -14.66 -14.98
C ALA A 2 14.50 -15.36 -14.20
N ARG A 3 14.86 -16.03 -13.11
CA ARG A 3 13.91 -16.65 -12.17
C ARG A 3 13.77 -15.70 -10.98
N ILE A 4 12.57 -15.16 -10.80
CA ILE A 4 12.28 -14.12 -9.81
C ILE A 4 11.31 -14.66 -8.76
N LEU A 5 11.70 -14.56 -7.49
CA LEU A 5 10.81 -14.77 -6.36
C LEU A 5 10.29 -13.41 -5.90
N ILE A 6 8.96 -13.23 -5.89
CA ILE A 6 8.32 -12.01 -5.42
C ILE A 6 7.61 -12.29 -4.09
N LEU A 7 7.90 -11.48 -3.08
CA LEU A 7 7.29 -11.55 -1.75
C LEU A 7 6.31 -10.39 -1.59
N THR A 8 5.02 -10.67 -1.36
CA THR A 8 3.99 -9.62 -1.26
C THR A 8 3.25 -9.66 0.09
N PRO A 9 2.88 -8.48 0.63
CA PRO A 9 2.19 -8.38 1.94
C PRO A 9 0.72 -8.82 1.87
N GLN A 10 0.17 -8.95 0.69
CA GLN A 10 -1.17 -9.46 0.41
C GLN A 10 -1.22 -10.04 -1.00
N LEU A 11 -2.15 -10.97 -1.25
CA LEU A 11 -2.34 -11.52 -2.59
C LEU A 11 -2.67 -10.38 -3.57
N PRO A 12 -1.91 -10.23 -4.67
CA PRO A 12 -2.06 -9.05 -5.54
C PRO A 12 -3.29 -9.07 -6.46
N TYR A 13 -4.10 -10.12 -6.41
CA TYR A 13 -5.33 -10.22 -7.19
C TYR A 13 -6.54 -10.50 -6.28
N PRO A 14 -7.71 -9.88 -6.53
CA PRO A 14 -7.99 -8.85 -7.55
C PRO A 14 -7.30 -7.50 -7.22
N PRO A 15 -6.86 -6.73 -8.24
CA PRO A 15 -6.10 -5.50 -8.05
C PRO A 15 -7.01 -4.30 -7.71
N GLN A 16 -7.58 -4.31 -6.51
CA GLN A 16 -8.57 -3.32 -6.04
C GLN A 16 -8.01 -2.27 -5.07
N GLN A 17 -6.80 -2.44 -4.59
CA GLN A 17 -6.14 -1.51 -3.66
C GLN A 17 -4.78 -1.10 -4.22
N GLY A 18 -4.25 0.06 -3.79
CA GLY A 18 -2.99 0.59 -4.32
C GLY A 18 -1.85 -0.43 -4.32
N THR A 19 -1.65 -1.15 -3.21
CA THR A 19 -0.60 -2.17 -3.09
C THR A 19 -0.86 -3.38 -4.00
N SER A 20 -2.09 -3.92 -4.01
CA SER A 20 -2.42 -5.07 -4.89
C SER A 20 -2.36 -4.69 -6.36
N LEU A 21 -2.78 -3.47 -6.71
CA LEU A 21 -2.68 -2.91 -8.06
C LEU A 21 -1.22 -2.85 -8.52
N ARG A 22 -0.36 -2.20 -7.73
CA ARG A 22 1.07 -2.11 -8.01
C ARG A 22 1.70 -3.48 -8.21
N ASN A 23 1.53 -4.38 -7.25
CA ASN A 23 2.16 -5.69 -7.27
C ASN A 23 1.67 -6.55 -8.43
N PHE A 24 0.38 -6.49 -8.76
CA PHE A 24 -0.17 -7.22 -9.90
C PHE A 24 0.44 -6.76 -11.23
N TYR A 25 0.52 -5.45 -11.47
CA TYR A 25 1.06 -4.94 -12.72
C TYR A 25 2.59 -5.06 -12.82
N ILE A 26 3.32 -5.01 -11.70
CA ILE A 26 4.75 -5.39 -11.67
C ILE A 26 4.92 -6.85 -12.09
N ILE A 27 4.15 -7.77 -11.49
CA ILE A 27 4.18 -9.20 -11.84
C ILE A 27 3.85 -9.38 -13.32
N ARG A 28 2.78 -8.75 -13.83
CA ARG A 28 2.37 -8.82 -15.24
C ARG A 28 3.49 -8.39 -16.17
N GLY A 29 4.12 -7.25 -15.91
CA GLY A 29 5.21 -6.76 -16.76
C GLY A 29 6.48 -7.63 -16.68
N LEU A 30 6.82 -8.17 -15.51
CA LEU A 30 7.97 -9.06 -15.36
C LEU A 30 7.72 -10.44 -16.00
N ALA A 31 6.51 -10.96 -15.92
CA ALA A 31 6.15 -12.27 -16.47
C ALA A 31 6.28 -12.35 -17.99
N GLU A 32 6.27 -11.24 -18.72
CA GLU A 32 6.52 -11.21 -20.17
C GLU A 32 7.92 -11.73 -20.55
N ARG A 33 8.90 -11.63 -19.64
CA ARG A 33 10.31 -11.92 -19.93
C ARG A 33 10.99 -12.82 -18.91
N HIS A 34 10.34 -13.08 -17.78
CA HIS A 34 10.94 -13.77 -16.63
C HIS A 34 10.00 -14.83 -16.07
N GLU A 35 10.55 -15.79 -15.34
CA GLU A 35 9.80 -16.80 -14.61
C GLU A 35 9.50 -16.31 -13.21
N ILE A 36 8.23 -16.20 -12.86
CA ILE A 36 7.79 -15.64 -11.58
C ILE A 36 7.33 -16.74 -10.63
N THR A 37 7.88 -16.75 -9.43
CA THR A 37 7.33 -17.45 -8.28
C THR A 37 6.84 -16.41 -7.28
N LEU A 38 5.61 -16.56 -6.80
CA LEU A 38 4.98 -15.65 -5.84
C LEU A 38 4.86 -16.33 -4.48
N LEU A 39 5.32 -15.65 -3.41
CA LEU A 39 5.00 -15.98 -2.03
C LEU A 39 4.28 -14.79 -1.40
N SER A 40 3.03 -15.00 -1.00
CA SER A 40 2.15 -13.94 -0.54
C SER A 40 1.49 -14.25 0.79
N PHE A 41 1.19 -13.21 1.56
CA PHE A 41 0.19 -13.34 2.61
C PHE A 41 -1.22 -13.39 2.01
N LEU A 42 -2.10 -14.16 2.67
CA LEU A 42 -3.51 -14.32 2.33
C LEU A 42 -4.37 -13.70 3.44
N GLU A 43 -5.15 -12.68 3.09
CA GLU A 43 -6.14 -12.11 4.00
C GLU A 43 -7.39 -13.01 4.10
N GLU A 44 -8.12 -12.97 5.23
CA GLU A 44 -9.30 -13.82 5.49
C GLU A 44 -10.39 -13.75 4.39
N LYS A 45 -10.47 -12.62 3.68
CA LYS A 45 -11.49 -12.40 2.64
C LYS A 45 -11.01 -12.70 1.24
N GLN A 46 -9.74 -13.06 1.07
CA GLN A 46 -9.19 -13.41 -0.23
C GLN A 46 -9.36 -14.89 -0.49
N SER A 47 -9.68 -15.24 -1.74
CA SER A 47 -9.74 -16.63 -2.21
C SER A 47 -8.49 -16.98 -2.99
N VAL A 48 -8.08 -18.23 -2.90
CA VAL A 48 -7.05 -18.86 -3.73
C VAL A 48 -7.65 -19.90 -4.70
N GLU A 49 -8.96 -19.94 -4.81
CA GLU A 49 -9.64 -20.79 -5.80
C GLU A 49 -9.14 -20.43 -7.20
N PRO A 50 -8.83 -21.43 -8.06
CA PRO A 50 -8.23 -21.20 -9.37
C PRO A 50 -8.99 -20.20 -10.24
N GLU A 51 -10.31 -20.24 -10.20
CA GLU A 51 -11.19 -19.35 -10.97
C GLU A 51 -11.07 -17.89 -10.47
N ALA A 52 -10.94 -17.72 -9.15
CA ALA A 52 -10.86 -16.39 -8.53
C ALA A 52 -9.53 -15.70 -8.80
N ILE A 53 -8.45 -16.44 -9.03
CA ILE A 53 -7.10 -15.91 -9.27
C ILE A 53 -6.51 -16.31 -10.62
N ALA A 54 -7.34 -16.76 -11.57
CA ALA A 54 -6.91 -17.24 -12.88
C ALA A 54 -5.94 -16.30 -13.61
N PRO A 55 -6.14 -14.95 -13.62
CA PRO A 55 -5.17 -14.03 -14.23
C PRO A 55 -3.80 -14.07 -13.56
N LEU A 56 -3.74 -14.27 -12.24
CA LEU A 56 -2.47 -14.36 -11.52
C LEU A 56 -1.77 -15.71 -11.77
N ILE A 57 -2.55 -16.81 -11.87
CA ILE A 57 -2.04 -18.16 -12.21
C ILE A 57 -1.38 -18.16 -13.58
N SER A 58 -1.94 -17.44 -14.55
CA SER A 58 -1.37 -17.36 -15.89
C SER A 58 -0.03 -16.63 -15.97
N LEU A 59 0.28 -15.80 -14.96
CA LEU A 59 1.52 -15.00 -14.89
C LEU A 59 2.62 -15.66 -14.05
N CYS A 60 2.27 -16.55 -13.13
CA CYS A 60 3.21 -17.13 -12.19
C CYS A 60 3.34 -18.65 -12.41
N GLN A 61 4.58 -19.14 -12.43
CA GLN A 61 4.83 -20.59 -12.46
C GLN A 61 4.41 -21.29 -11.15
N ARG A 62 4.54 -20.57 -10.05
CA ARG A 62 4.18 -21.08 -8.72
C ARG A 62 3.65 -19.94 -7.85
N ILE A 63 2.54 -20.20 -7.15
CA ILE A 63 1.96 -19.29 -6.16
C ILE A 63 1.86 -20.04 -4.84
N GLU A 64 2.48 -19.46 -3.81
CA GLU A 64 2.41 -19.96 -2.44
C GLU A 64 1.79 -18.88 -1.55
N THR A 65 0.91 -19.28 -0.65
CA THR A 65 0.25 -18.34 0.26
C THR A 65 0.38 -18.79 1.70
N VAL A 66 0.40 -17.81 2.60
CA VAL A 66 0.44 -18.03 4.05
C VAL A 66 -0.59 -17.08 4.69
N PRO A 67 -1.43 -17.56 5.62
CA PRO A 67 -2.38 -16.69 6.30
C PRO A 67 -1.68 -15.54 7.03
N VAL A 68 -2.32 -14.36 7.04
CA VAL A 68 -1.85 -13.21 7.82
C VAL A 68 -1.82 -13.60 9.31
N PRO A 69 -0.71 -13.37 10.02
CA PRO A 69 -0.60 -13.75 11.42
C PRO A 69 -1.56 -12.94 12.30
N PRO A 70 -2.25 -13.57 13.25
CA PRO A 70 -3.11 -12.86 14.20
C PRO A 70 -2.29 -11.91 15.06
N ARG A 71 -2.86 -10.75 15.36
CA ARG A 71 -2.15 -9.70 16.09
C ARG A 71 -3.07 -8.98 17.05
N ASN A 72 -2.67 -8.92 18.33
CA ASN A 72 -3.43 -8.25 19.37
C ASN A 72 -2.62 -7.15 20.07
N THR A 73 -3.30 -6.34 20.86
CA THR A 73 -2.69 -5.21 21.58
C THR A 73 -1.63 -5.64 22.59
N ALA A 74 -1.80 -6.78 23.27
CA ALA A 74 -0.83 -7.28 24.24
C ALA A 74 0.50 -7.67 23.56
N VAL A 75 0.44 -8.34 22.41
CA VAL A 75 1.62 -8.66 21.59
C VAL A 75 2.33 -7.39 21.14
N ARG A 76 1.59 -6.37 20.70
CA ARG A 76 2.15 -5.08 20.28
C ARG A 76 2.87 -4.37 21.42
N LEU A 77 2.26 -4.34 22.61
CA LEU A 77 2.86 -3.75 23.80
C LEU A 77 4.13 -4.48 24.22
N ARG A 78 4.10 -5.82 24.24
CA ARG A 78 5.28 -6.64 24.50
C ARG A 78 6.42 -6.35 23.51
N GLN A 79 6.11 -6.28 22.22
CA GLN A 79 7.09 -5.96 21.17
C GLN A 79 7.65 -4.55 21.33
N LEU A 80 6.82 -3.58 21.71
CA LEU A 80 7.26 -2.21 21.98
C LEU A 80 8.30 -2.17 23.12
N LEU A 81 8.07 -2.94 24.20
CA LEU A 81 8.93 -2.94 25.39
C LEU A 81 10.19 -3.78 25.21
N LEU A 82 10.07 -4.96 24.59
CA LEU A 82 11.15 -5.97 24.54
C LEU A 82 11.99 -5.92 23.26
N THR A 83 11.59 -5.18 22.23
CA THR A 83 12.35 -5.12 20.98
C THR A 83 12.72 -3.69 20.61
N ARG A 84 13.76 -3.54 19.81
CA ARG A 84 14.16 -2.24 19.22
C ARG A 84 13.65 -2.05 17.79
N ARG A 85 12.94 -3.05 17.25
CA ARG A 85 12.36 -2.98 15.90
C ARG A 85 11.05 -2.18 15.91
N PRO A 86 10.69 -1.50 14.80
CA PRO A 86 9.41 -0.79 14.71
C PRO A 86 8.24 -1.78 14.65
N ASP A 87 7.04 -1.29 14.95
CA ASP A 87 5.80 -2.05 14.87
C ASP A 87 5.58 -2.64 13.47
N MET A 88 5.94 -1.92 12.41
CA MET A 88 5.81 -2.37 11.02
C MET A 88 6.65 -3.62 10.74
N ALA A 89 7.86 -3.74 11.29
CA ALA A 89 8.69 -4.93 11.15
C ALA A 89 8.11 -6.20 11.82
N HIS A 90 7.13 -6.05 12.67
CA HIS A 90 6.42 -7.14 13.33
C HIS A 90 5.04 -7.42 12.75
N ARG A 91 4.53 -6.53 11.89
CA ARG A 91 3.15 -6.58 11.41
C ARG A 91 2.83 -7.87 10.67
N LEU A 92 3.72 -8.30 9.79
CA LEU A 92 3.59 -9.52 9.00
C LEU A 92 4.63 -10.59 9.37
N TYR A 93 5.31 -10.45 10.52
CA TYR A 93 6.27 -11.46 10.94
C TYR A 93 5.56 -12.78 11.28
N SER A 94 5.83 -13.81 10.49
CA SER A 94 5.21 -15.13 10.59
C SER A 94 6.25 -16.25 10.47
N ALA A 95 6.29 -17.16 11.45
CA ALA A 95 7.14 -18.33 11.38
C ALA A 95 6.77 -19.26 10.19
N ALA A 96 5.48 -19.30 9.82
CA ALA A 96 5.02 -20.08 8.67
C ALA A 96 5.54 -19.49 7.36
N PHE A 97 5.46 -18.15 7.19
CA PHE A 97 6.01 -17.47 6.03
C PHE A 97 7.53 -17.66 5.91
N ASN A 98 8.25 -17.51 7.03
CA ASN A 98 9.70 -17.70 7.05
C ASN A 98 10.11 -19.13 6.68
N ARG A 99 9.38 -20.14 7.18
CA ARG A 99 9.62 -21.55 6.79
C ARG A 99 9.37 -21.78 5.30
N LYS A 100 8.28 -21.23 4.76
CA LYS A 100 7.94 -21.35 3.34
C LYS A 100 8.98 -20.64 2.47
N LEU A 101 9.42 -19.45 2.86
CA LEU A 101 10.49 -18.72 2.17
C LEU A 101 11.79 -19.53 2.18
N HIS A 102 12.18 -20.05 3.34
CA HIS A 102 13.39 -20.88 3.46
C HIS A 102 13.30 -22.11 2.56
N GLN A 103 12.15 -22.80 2.54
CA GLN A 103 11.91 -23.96 1.68
C GLN A 103 12.07 -23.59 0.20
N LEU A 104 11.41 -22.51 -0.27
CA LEU A 104 11.49 -22.07 -1.66
C LEU A 104 12.92 -21.75 -2.07
N LEU A 105 13.68 -21.05 -1.22
CA LEU A 105 15.07 -20.70 -1.49
C LEU A 105 16.03 -21.91 -1.46
N ALA A 106 15.73 -22.94 -0.67
CA ALA A 106 16.51 -24.17 -0.61
C ALA A 106 16.23 -25.11 -1.80
N GLU A 107 14.98 -25.16 -2.27
CA GLU A 107 14.53 -26.02 -3.37
C GLU A 107 14.82 -25.43 -4.76
N ASN A 108 14.98 -24.10 -4.86
CA ASN A 108 15.10 -23.42 -6.14
C ASN A 108 16.22 -22.37 -6.11
N GLN A 109 16.84 -22.16 -7.27
CA GLN A 109 17.77 -21.06 -7.49
C GLN A 109 17.00 -19.89 -8.10
N PHE A 110 16.98 -18.75 -7.42
CA PHE A 110 16.41 -17.50 -7.92
C PHE A 110 17.54 -16.52 -8.23
N ASP A 111 17.45 -15.86 -9.38
CA ASP A 111 18.38 -14.78 -9.74
C ASP A 111 18.08 -13.53 -8.92
N ILE A 112 16.78 -13.26 -8.69
CA ILE A 112 16.29 -12.08 -7.99
C ILE A 112 15.24 -12.48 -6.96
N VAL A 113 15.31 -11.88 -5.77
CA VAL A 113 14.25 -11.89 -4.78
C VAL A 113 13.76 -10.45 -4.60
N GLN A 114 12.53 -10.19 -5.04
CA GLN A 114 11.87 -8.90 -4.89
C GLN A 114 11.00 -8.92 -3.64
N ILE A 115 11.16 -7.90 -2.79
CA ILE A 115 10.48 -7.78 -1.49
C ILE A 115 9.63 -6.52 -1.50
N GLU A 116 8.33 -6.69 -1.41
CA GLU A 116 7.33 -5.63 -1.52
C GLU A 116 6.91 -5.10 -0.14
N GLY A 117 7.37 -3.89 0.16
CA GLY A 117 7.01 -3.16 1.37
C GLY A 117 7.86 -3.46 2.61
N ILE A 118 7.90 -2.46 3.47
CA ILE A 118 8.72 -2.44 4.69
C ILE A 118 8.34 -3.55 5.69
N GLU A 119 7.08 -4.02 5.70
CA GLU A 119 6.61 -5.11 6.55
C GLU A 119 7.29 -6.44 6.27
N LEU A 120 7.74 -6.65 5.02
CA LEU A 120 8.44 -7.85 4.58
C LEU A 120 9.97 -7.71 4.60
N ALA A 121 10.51 -6.53 4.90
CA ALA A 121 11.96 -6.27 4.83
C ALA A 121 12.81 -7.25 5.66
N ARG A 122 12.25 -7.87 6.74
CA ARG A 122 12.95 -8.92 7.49
C ARG A 122 13.28 -10.17 6.67
N ALA A 123 12.61 -10.39 5.55
CA ALA A 123 12.94 -11.48 4.63
C ALA A 123 14.35 -11.35 4.06
N ILE A 124 14.90 -10.14 3.98
CA ILE A 124 16.29 -9.87 3.57
C ILE A 124 17.29 -10.72 4.39
N GLU A 125 17.07 -10.84 5.71
CA GLU A 125 17.93 -11.65 6.59
C GLU A 125 17.95 -13.13 6.17
N ILE A 126 16.78 -13.66 5.75
CA ILE A 126 16.62 -15.06 5.33
C ILE A 126 17.25 -15.26 3.95
N VAL A 127 17.02 -14.34 3.02
CA VAL A 127 17.60 -14.42 1.66
C VAL A 127 19.11 -14.41 1.73
N HIS A 128 19.72 -13.50 2.48
CA HIS A 128 21.16 -13.46 2.66
C HIS A 128 21.74 -14.75 3.28
N ALA A 129 21.00 -15.37 4.22
CA ALA A 129 21.47 -16.58 4.89
C ALA A 129 21.34 -17.84 4.02
N VAL A 130 20.28 -17.94 3.20
CA VAL A 130 19.92 -19.18 2.48
C VAL A 130 20.33 -19.12 1.01
N SER A 131 20.24 -17.94 0.40
CA SER A 131 20.50 -17.75 -1.04
C SER A 131 21.35 -16.49 -1.29
N PRO A 132 22.62 -16.49 -0.82
CA PRO A 132 23.49 -15.30 -0.90
C PRO A 132 23.86 -14.88 -2.32
N HIS A 133 23.59 -15.73 -3.31
CA HIS A 133 23.81 -15.42 -4.73
C HIS A 133 22.62 -14.65 -5.34
N SER A 134 21.45 -14.72 -4.75
CA SER A 134 20.26 -14.01 -5.27
C SER A 134 20.40 -12.50 -5.03
N LYS A 135 20.09 -11.72 -6.04
CA LYS A 135 20.02 -10.25 -5.91
C LYS A 135 18.72 -9.84 -5.25
N ILE A 136 18.80 -8.96 -4.28
CA ILE A 136 17.64 -8.46 -3.54
C ILE A 136 17.23 -7.11 -4.11
N VAL A 137 15.96 -7.03 -4.58
CA VAL A 137 15.28 -5.79 -4.90
C VAL A 137 14.28 -5.49 -3.77
N PHE A 138 14.47 -4.38 -3.08
CA PHE A 138 13.54 -3.92 -2.06
C PHE A 138 12.68 -2.78 -2.63
N ASP A 139 11.37 -3.02 -2.75
CA ASP A 139 10.40 -2.00 -3.17
C ASP A 139 9.78 -1.35 -1.94
N ASP A 140 10.24 -0.16 -1.61
CA ASP A 140 9.68 0.64 -0.53
C ASP A 140 8.58 1.52 -1.12
N HIS A 141 7.33 1.06 -1.03
CA HIS A 141 6.16 1.67 -1.65
C HIS A 141 6.01 3.16 -1.33
N ASN A 142 6.46 3.59 -0.14
CA ASN A 142 6.50 4.97 0.30
C ASN A 142 7.77 5.16 1.14
N ALA A 143 8.25 6.38 1.30
CA ALA A 143 9.21 6.69 2.35
C ALA A 143 8.48 6.62 3.72
N GLU A 144 8.37 5.42 4.29
CA GLU A 144 7.50 5.12 5.45
C GLU A 144 7.89 5.92 6.69
N THR A 145 9.17 6.17 6.89
CA THR A 145 9.66 7.06 7.97
C THR A 145 9.08 8.47 7.84
N GLU A 146 9.05 9.02 6.63
CA GLU A 146 8.51 10.36 6.39
C GLU A 146 6.98 10.38 6.56
N LEU A 147 6.28 9.37 6.09
CA LEU A 147 4.85 9.23 6.28
C LEU A 147 4.49 9.19 7.78
N GLN A 148 5.19 8.39 8.57
CA GLN A 148 4.99 8.29 10.01
C GLN A 148 5.39 9.58 10.75
N ARG A 149 6.43 10.29 10.28
CA ARG A 149 6.82 11.59 10.81
C ARG A 149 5.71 12.64 10.61
N ARG A 150 5.10 12.69 9.43
CA ARG A 150 3.97 13.59 9.15
C ARG A 150 2.76 13.28 10.04
N ASN A 151 2.45 12.00 10.24
CA ASN A 151 1.40 11.58 11.16
C ASN A 151 1.69 12.03 12.60
N LEU A 152 2.93 11.86 13.07
CA LEU A 152 3.39 12.34 14.38
C LEU A 152 3.19 13.87 14.53
N LEU A 153 3.63 14.65 13.55
CA LEU A 153 3.48 16.10 13.58
C LEU A 153 2.01 16.56 13.63
N THR A 154 1.14 15.83 12.94
CA THR A 154 -0.30 16.07 12.98
C THR A 154 -0.88 15.75 14.37
N ASP A 155 -0.46 14.64 14.99
CA ASP A 155 -0.93 14.24 16.31
C ASP A 155 -0.44 15.20 17.42
N LEU A 156 0.77 15.75 17.30
CA LEU A 156 1.33 16.74 18.24
C LEU A 156 0.51 18.05 18.30
N ARG A 157 -0.18 18.42 17.21
CA ARG A 157 -1.04 19.61 17.18
C ARG A 157 -2.34 19.44 17.99
N HIS A 158 -2.64 18.22 18.46
CA HIS A 158 -3.86 17.90 19.20
C HIS A 158 -3.52 17.40 20.61
N PRO A 159 -3.72 18.20 21.70
CA PRO A 159 -3.36 17.81 23.06
C PRO A 159 -3.92 16.45 23.51
N ARG A 160 -5.14 16.11 23.09
CA ARG A 160 -5.78 14.81 23.39
C ARG A 160 -5.04 13.59 22.78
N ARG A 161 -4.09 13.82 21.87
CA ARG A 161 -3.33 12.77 21.17
C ARG A 161 -1.86 12.67 21.62
N TRP A 162 -1.44 13.39 22.63
CA TRP A 162 -0.02 13.42 23.06
C TRP A 162 0.51 12.05 23.47
N VAL A 163 -0.32 11.19 24.08
CA VAL A 163 0.10 9.81 24.39
C VAL A 163 0.34 9.01 23.10
N ALA A 164 -0.53 9.15 22.12
CA ALA A 164 -0.33 8.54 20.79
C ALA A 164 0.88 9.15 20.08
N ALA A 165 1.11 10.45 20.20
CA ALA A 165 2.27 11.14 19.64
C ALA A 165 3.58 10.65 20.27
N ALA A 166 3.64 10.42 21.59
CA ALA A 166 4.80 9.86 22.27
C ALA A 166 5.13 8.43 21.75
N TYR A 167 4.11 7.59 21.59
CA TYR A 167 4.26 6.28 20.95
C TYR A 167 4.79 6.42 19.52
N SER A 168 4.19 7.30 18.72
CA SER A 168 4.58 7.55 17.33
C SER A 168 6.01 8.05 17.23
N ALA A 169 6.49 8.90 18.14
CA ALA A 169 7.88 9.39 18.16
C ALA A 169 8.88 8.24 18.31
N VAL A 170 8.61 7.30 19.24
CA VAL A 170 9.43 6.09 19.41
C VAL A 170 9.41 5.25 18.14
N GLN A 171 8.23 5.08 17.52
CA GLN A 171 8.09 4.29 16.29
C GLN A 171 8.83 4.93 15.12
N VAL A 172 8.75 6.25 14.92
CA VAL A 172 9.49 6.97 13.88
C VAL A 172 11.01 6.77 14.02
N ALA A 173 11.55 6.90 15.23
CA ALA A 173 12.98 6.69 15.45
C ALA A 173 13.44 5.24 15.16
N ARG A 174 12.61 4.26 15.51
CA ARG A 174 12.87 2.83 15.22
C ARG A 174 12.71 2.53 13.73
N LEU A 175 11.67 3.07 13.11
CA LEU A 175 11.37 2.88 11.69
C LEU A 175 12.48 3.44 10.82
N ARG A 176 12.96 4.64 11.12
CA ARG A 176 14.08 5.26 10.42
C ARG A 176 15.33 4.37 10.38
N ARG A 177 15.66 3.72 11.50
CA ARG A 177 16.80 2.80 11.55
C ARG A 177 16.55 1.53 10.75
N PHE A 178 15.32 1.03 10.81
CA PHE A 178 14.92 -0.20 10.15
C PHE A 178 14.83 -0.03 8.63
N GLU A 179 14.18 1.02 8.15
CA GLU A 179 14.07 1.37 6.74
C GLU A 179 15.46 1.63 6.13
N ARG A 180 16.30 2.43 6.83
CA ARG A 180 17.68 2.60 6.41
C ARG A 180 18.45 1.28 6.29
N TRP A 181 18.27 0.38 7.26
CA TRP A 181 18.88 -0.94 7.23
C TRP A 181 18.36 -1.76 6.04
N ALA A 182 17.05 -1.82 5.81
CA ALA A 182 16.43 -2.56 4.71
C ALA A 182 16.94 -2.08 3.35
N CYS A 183 16.92 -0.75 3.13
CA CYS A 183 17.44 -0.15 1.91
C CYS A 183 18.95 -0.39 1.71
N ALA A 184 19.74 -0.35 2.78
CA ALA A 184 21.19 -0.57 2.69
C ALA A 184 21.57 -2.04 2.51
N ALA A 185 20.71 -2.98 2.93
CA ALA A 185 20.93 -4.41 2.82
C ALA A 185 20.45 -5.00 1.49
N ALA A 186 19.67 -4.26 0.70
CA ALA A 186 19.25 -4.66 -0.63
C ALA A 186 20.28 -4.28 -1.71
N ASP A 187 20.35 -5.04 -2.79
CA ASP A 187 21.20 -4.72 -3.96
C ASP A 187 20.62 -3.56 -4.79
N ALA A 188 19.27 -3.43 -4.80
CA ALA A 188 18.58 -2.32 -5.44
C ALA A 188 17.34 -1.92 -4.62
N VAL A 189 17.04 -0.61 -4.63
CA VAL A 189 15.87 -0.05 -3.96
C VAL A 189 14.99 0.64 -4.99
N THR A 190 13.69 0.37 -4.94
CA THR A 190 12.68 1.05 -5.75
C THR A 190 11.66 1.79 -4.89
N CYS A 191 11.03 2.82 -5.44
CA CYS A 191 9.98 3.59 -4.78
C CYS A 191 8.97 4.12 -5.81
N VAL A 192 7.84 4.68 -5.35
CA VAL A 192 6.73 5.06 -6.25
C VAL A 192 6.83 6.47 -6.83
N SER A 193 7.57 7.37 -6.20
CA SER A 193 7.62 8.78 -6.63
C SER A 193 9.01 9.41 -6.49
N ALA A 194 9.22 10.51 -7.21
CA ALA A 194 10.42 11.33 -7.07
C ALA A 194 10.57 11.89 -5.64
N ALA A 195 9.46 12.22 -4.98
CA ALA A 195 9.47 12.70 -3.60
C ALA A 195 9.94 11.61 -2.63
N ASP A 196 9.48 10.37 -2.79
CA ASP A 196 9.95 9.23 -1.98
C ASP A 196 11.43 8.96 -2.23
N ARG A 197 11.88 8.99 -3.49
CA ARG A 197 13.30 8.85 -3.83
C ARG A 197 14.16 9.86 -3.10
N GLU A 198 13.75 11.13 -3.04
CA GLU A 198 14.51 12.17 -2.34
C GLU A 198 14.62 11.88 -0.83
N GLN A 199 13.52 11.42 -0.21
CA GLN A 199 13.50 11.06 1.21
C GLN A 199 14.36 9.83 1.51
N LEU A 200 14.26 8.78 0.70
CA LEU A 200 15.06 7.56 0.83
C LEU A 200 16.54 7.84 0.55
N ALA A 201 16.86 8.62 -0.46
CA ALA A 201 18.23 9.04 -0.74
C ALA A 201 18.84 9.85 0.42
N ALA A 202 18.06 10.72 1.05
CA ALA A 202 18.48 11.45 2.25
C ALA A 202 18.68 10.49 3.45
N LEU A 203 17.82 9.50 3.61
CA LEU A 203 17.94 8.46 4.64
C LEU A 203 19.22 7.64 4.49
N LEU A 204 19.61 7.33 3.24
CA LEU A 204 20.80 6.57 2.87
C LEU A 204 22.08 7.43 2.77
N ASN A 205 22.00 8.71 3.11
CA ASN A 205 23.10 9.66 2.90
C ASN A 205 23.60 9.69 1.44
N ARG A 206 22.68 9.46 0.47
CA ARG A 206 22.94 9.39 -0.97
C ARG A 206 23.99 8.34 -1.40
N GLN A 207 24.20 7.31 -0.59
CA GLN A 207 25.19 6.26 -0.86
C GLN A 207 24.72 5.19 -1.84
N SER A 208 23.40 5.02 -2.01
CA SER A 208 22.81 4.02 -2.90
C SER A 208 21.77 4.66 -3.82
N PRO A 209 21.73 4.27 -5.10
CA PRO A 209 20.72 4.75 -6.01
C PRO A 209 19.34 4.20 -5.64
N VAL A 210 18.34 5.06 -5.68
CA VAL A 210 16.92 4.68 -5.54
C VAL A 210 16.23 4.93 -6.87
N THR A 211 15.60 3.89 -7.43
CA THR A 211 14.93 3.95 -8.72
C THR A 211 13.44 4.21 -8.54
N VAL A 212 12.89 5.18 -9.27
CA VAL A 212 11.46 5.44 -9.26
C VAL A 212 10.76 4.53 -10.25
N ILE A 213 9.84 3.71 -9.76
CA ILE A 213 8.90 2.91 -10.54
C ILE A 213 7.49 3.35 -10.11
N PRO A 214 6.83 4.24 -10.86
CA PRO A 214 5.52 4.75 -10.47
C PRO A 214 4.45 3.68 -10.48
N ASN A 215 3.35 3.92 -9.77
CA ASN A 215 2.18 3.06 -9.88
C ASN A 215 1.63 3.13 -11.31
N CYS A 216 1.18 2.00 -11.81
CA CYS A 216 0.62 1.85 -13.15
C CYS A 216 -0.79 1.26 -13.10
N ILE A 217 -1.53 1.47 -14.18
CA ILE A 217 -2.86 0.91 -14.40
C ILE A 217 -2.94 0.38 -15.83
N ASP A 218 -3.90 -0.49 -16.10
CA ASP A 218 -4.20 -0.98 -17.44
C ASP A 218 -5.03 0.05 -18.22
N VAL A 219 -4.34 0.97 -18.88
CA VAL A 219 -4.99 2.04 -19.66
C VAL A 219 -5.84 1.48 -20.79
N ASP A 220 -5.34 0.44 -21.49
CA ASP A 220 -6.05 -0.19 -22.61
C ASP A 220 -7.33 -0.89 -22.15
N GLY A 221 -7.28 -1.56 -20.99
CA GLY A 221 -8.45 -2.17 -20.36
C GLY A 221 -9.52 -1.13 -19.97
N TYR A 222 -9.11 -0.01 -19.41
CA TYR A 222 -10.03 1.09 -19.10
C TYR A 222 -10.61 1.73 -20.36
N GLN A 223 -9.82 1.91 -21.42
CA GLN A 223 -10.29 2.44 -22.69
C GLN A 223 -11.32 1.50 -23.35
N ALA A 224 -11.03 0.20 -23.37
CA ALA A 224 -11.97 -0.78 -23.90
C ALA A 224 -13.31 -0.80 -23.16
N LEU A 225 -13.30 -0.64 -21.82
CA LEU A 225 -14.52 -0.50 -21.04
C LEU A 225 -15.28 0.80 -21.37
N ALA A 226 -14.54 1.90 -21.57
CA ALA A 226 -15.14 3.19 -21.93
C ALA A 226 -15.87 3.13 -23.27
N ASP A 227 -15.33 2.38 -24.22
CA ASP A 227 -15.91 2.23 -25.57
C ASP A 227 -17.16 1.32 -25.58
N LEU A 228 -17.29 0.41 -24.61
CA LEU A 228 -18.41 -0.54 -24.52
C LEU A 228 -19.61 -0.01 -23.71
N GLN A 229 -19.44 1.01 -22.90
CA GLN A 229 -20.43 1.45 -21.94
C GLN A 229 -21.30 2.60 -22.47
N ASP A 230 -22.61 2.48 -22.32
CA ASP A 230 -23.54 3.60 -22.52
C ASP A 230 -23.50 4.55 -21.30
N TRP A 231 -22.87 5.70 -21.50
CA TRP A 231 -22.69 6.72 -20.47
C TRP A 231 -23.92 7.61 -20.25
N THR A 232 -25.01 7.40 -21.00
CA THR A 232 -26.18 8.30 -20.95
C THR A 232 -26.99 8.18 -19.66
N ASN A 233 -26.99 7.01 -19.03
CA ASN A 233 -27.80 6.68 -17.85
C ASN A 233 -27.01 6.66 -16.53
N LEU A 234 -25.78 7.14 -16.50
CA LEU A 234 -24.97 7.16 -15.31
C LEU A 234 -25.27 8.34 -14.40
N SER A 235 -25.19 8.12 -13.10
CA SER A 235 -25.21 9.20 -12.10
C SER A 235 -24.04 10.14 -12.33
N ARG A 236 -24.31 11.42 -12.52
CA ARG A 236 -23.29 12.44 -12.79
C ARG A 236 -23.16 13.35 -11.59
N TYR A 237 -21.92 13.56 -11.18
CA TYR A 237 -21.55 14.51 -10.14
C TYR A 237 -20.55 15.50 -10.71
N ASP A 238 -20.61 16.73 -10.23
CA ASP A 238 -19.65 17.76 -10.65
C ASP A 238 -18.26 17.48 -10.09
N LEU A 239 -18.19 16.91 -8.89
CA LEU A 239 -16.97 16.53 -8.19
C LEU A 239 -17.09 15.11 -7.65
N VAL A 240 -16.00 14.35 -7.74
CA VAL A 240 -15.91 13.00 -7.19
C VAL A 240 -14.60 12.87 -6.42
N PHE A 241 -14.69 12.35 -5.19
CA PHE A 241 -13.54 11.89 -4.42
C PHE A 241 -13.64 10.37 -4.26
N MET A 242 -12.64 9.63 -4.73
CA MET A 242 -12.60 8.17 -4.63
C MET A 242 -11.50 7.71 -3.67
N GLY A 243 -11.82 6.68 -2.87
CA GLY A 243 -10.81 6.05 -2.02
C GLY A 243 -11.40 5.15 -0.94
N LYS A 244 -10.52 4.50 -0.19
CA LYS A 244 -10.92 3.70 0.97
C LYS A 244 -11.31 4.65 2.11
N MET A 245 -12.61 4.64 2.50
CA MET A 245 -13.19 5.64 3.42
C MET A 245 -13.03 5.29 4.91
N ASP A 246 -12.29 4.23 5.26
CA ASP A 246 -11.77 3.95 6.60
C ASP A 246 -10.27 4.32 6.74
N TYR A 247 -9.61 4.69 5.65
CA TYR A 247 -8.21 5.12 5.66
C TYR A 247 -8.11 6.57 6.13
N ARG A 248 -7.42 6.78 7.25
CA ARG A 248 -7.35 8.08 7.94
C ARG A 248 -7.01 9.28 7.03
N PRO A 249 -5.97 9.22 6.17
CA PRO A 249 -5.67 10.33 5.27
C PRO A 249 -6.82 10.71 4.34
N ASN A 250 -7.55 9.72 3.80
CA ASN A 250 -8.71 9.99 2.95
C ASN A 250 -9.85 10.63 3.75
N VAL A 251 -10.12 10.12 4.96
CA VAL A 251 -11.14 10.71 5.85
C VAL A 251 -10.78 12.15 6.21
N ASP A 252 -9.53 12.41 6.58
CA ASP A 252 -9.08 13.75 6.94
C ASP A 252 -9.11 14.71 5.73
N ALA A 253 -8.77 14.24 4.52
CA ALA A 253 -8.85 15.00 3.27
C ALA A 253 -10.30 15.38 2.92
N VAL A 254 -11.22 14.41 3.01
CA VAL A 254 -12.66 14.65 2.75
C VAL A 254 -13.23 15.66 3.73
N LEU A 255 -12.91 15.53 5.01
CA LEU A 255 -13.39 16.46 6.04
C LEU A 255 -12.80 17.86 5.86
N TRP A 256 -11.53 17.98 5.57
CA TRP A 256 -10.90 19.25 5.24
C TRP A 256 -11.54 19.91 4.02
N PHE A 257 -11.77 19.13 2.95
CA PHE A 257 -12.43 19.65 1.75
C PHE A 257 -13.85 20.13 2.03
N ALA A 258 -14.61 19.39 2.84
CA ALA A 258 -15.96 19.73 3.23
C ALA A 258 -16.02 21.05 4.03
N ASP A 259 -15.06 21.26 4.92
CA ASP A 259 -15.05 22.42 5.82
C ASP A 259 -14.44 23.67 5.17
N GLU A 260 -13.35 23.52 4.41
CA GLU A 260 -12.55 24.65 3.94
C GLU A 260 -12.73 24.97 2.45
N VAL A 261 -13.13 24.01 1.62
CA VAL A 261 -13.14 24.19 0.16
C VAL A 261 -14.56 24.18 -0.41
N TRP A 262 -15.35 23.19 -0.02
CA TRP A 262 -16.70 22.96 -0.55
C TRP A 262 -17.65 24.18 -0.48
N PRO A 263 -17.73 24.93 0.64
CA PRO A 263 -18.59 26.11 0.73
C PRO A 263 -18.24 27.18 -0.30
N GLY A 264 -16.93 27.38 -0.53
CA GLY A 264 -16.43 28.35 -1.53
C GLY A 264 -16.77 27.96 -2.97
N ILE A 265 -16.68 26.65 -3.30
CA ILE A 265 -17.04 26.15 -4.64
C ILE A 265 -18.56 26.35 -4.88
N LYS A 266 -19.40 25.94 -3.92
CA LYS A 266 -20.87 26.13 -4.02
C LYS A 266 -21.25 27.59 -4.22
N ALA A 267 -20.70 28.49 -3.40
CA ALA A 267 -21.01 29.91 -3.49
C ALA A 267 -20.61 30.50 -4.84
N LYS A 268 -19.40 30.18 -5.33
CA LYS A 268 -18.90 30.68 -6.62
C LYS A 268 -19.73 30.17 -7.80
N ARG A 269 -20.06 28.87 -7.81
CA ARG A 269 -20.86 28.30 -8.91
C ARG A 269 -22.27 28.85 -8.94
N LEU A 270 -22.92 28.95 -7.76
CA LEU A 270 -24.26 29.54 -7.67
C LEU A 270 -24.27 31.00 -8.17
N ALA A 271 -23.28 31.81 -7.77
CA ALA A 271 -23.17 33.18 -8.17
C ALA A 271 -22.88 33.35 -9.68
N HIS A 272 -22.13 32.44 -10.29
CA HIS A 272 -21.68 32.55 -11.69
C HIS A 272 -22.68 31.94 -12.67
N SER A 273 -23.33 30.84 -12.34
CA SER A 273 -24.21 30.08 -13.27
C SER A 273 -25.63 29.85 -12.76
N GLY A 274 -25.92 30.19 -11.52
CA GLY A 274 -27.23 29.87 -10.90
C GLY A 274 -27.44 28.39 -10.63
N LEU A 275 -26.44 27.53 -10.86
CA LEU A 275 -26.54 26.07 -10.69
C LEU A 275 -26.05 25.61 -9.33
N SER A 276 -26.70 24.59 -8.78
CA SER A 276 -26.20 23.86 -7.63
C SER A 276 -25.00 23.00 -8.02
N THR A 277 -24.12 22.74 -7.06
CA THR A 277 -22.97 21.86 -7.25
C THR A 277 -23.20 20.55 -6.53
N THR A 278 -22.81 19.43 -7.15
CA THR A 278 -22.91 18.09 -6.58
C THR A 278 -21.52 17.49 -6.35
N TRP A 279 -21.37 16.77 -5.23
CA TRP A 279 -20.12 16.12 -4.84
C TRP A 279 -20.37 14.70 -4.34
N ALA A 280 -19.75 13.70 -4.96
CA ALA A 280 -19.78 12.32 -4.51
C ALA A 280 -18.50 11.93 -3.76
N ILE A 281 -18.68 11.28 -2.63
CA ILE A 281 -17.62 10.64 -1.84
C ILE A 281 -17.79 9.14 -2.00
N VAL A 282 -16.95 8.56 -2.84
CA VAL A 282 -17.08 7.17 -3.32
C VAL A 282 -16.03 6.28 -2.63
N GLY A 283 -16.48 5.19 -2.01
CA GLY A 283 -15.57 4.19 -1.45
C GLY A 283 -16.14 3.39 -0.30
N GLN A 284 -15.55 2.21 -0.13
CA GLN A 284 -15.99 1.24 0.87
C GLN A 284 -15.72 1.70 2.32
N LYS A 285 -16.52 1.18 3.24
CA LYS A 285 -16.38 1.35 4.70
C LYS A 285 -16.30 2.82 5.13
N PRO A 286 -17.32 3.65 4.85
CA PRO A 286 -17.33 5.03 5.31
C PRO A 286 -17.11 5.11 6.82
N HIS A 287 -16.11 5.88 7.24
CA HIS A 287 -15.81 6.10 8.65
C HIS A 287 -16.92 6.94 9.31
N ALA A 288 -17.26 6.66 10.58
CA ALA A 288 -18.32 7.35 11.31
C ALA A 288 -18.18 8.89 11.32
N ARG A 289 -16.97 9.43 11.24
CA ARG A 289 -16.73 10.89 11.12
C ARG A 289 -17.32 11.49 9.84
N LEU A 290 -17.59 10.71 8.80
CA LEU A 290 -18.16 11.17 7.53
C LEU A 290 -19.70 11.23 7.57
N GLU A 291 -20.35 10.66 8.58
CA GLU A 291 -21.81 10.66 8.68
C GLU A 291 -22.41 12.08 8.66
N ARG A 292 -21.71 13.06 9.26
CA ARG A 292 -22.15 14.47 9.23
C ARG A 292 -22.26 15.06 7.82
N LEU A 293 -21.58 14.46 6.84
CA LEU A 293 -21.58 14.93 5.46
C LEU A 293 -22.81 14.47 4.67
N ARG A 294 -23.49 13.39 5.10
CA ARG A 294 -24.70 12.88 4.43
C ARG A 294 -25.89 13.89 4.48
N GLY A 295 -25.88 14.79 5.45
CA GLY A 295 -26.89 15.83 5.58
C GLY A 295 -26.56 17.13 4.85
N LEU A 296 -25.39 17.23 4.21
CA LEU A 296 -24.99 18.43 3.48
C LEU A 296 -25.63 18.44 2.09
N ASP A 297 -26.26 19.58 1.75
CA ASP A 297 -26.85 19.78 0.43
C ASP A 297 -25.80 19.65 -0.69
N GLY A 298 -26.13 18.84 -1.70
CA GLY A 298 -25.26 18.53 -2.83
C GLY A 298 -24.18 17.48 -2.54
N VAL A 299 -24.11 16.88 -1.34
CA VAL A 299 -23.10 15.87 -1.00
C VAL A 299 -23.72 14.48 -0.92
N THR A 300 -23.09 13.50 -1.57
CA THR A 300 -23.47 12.09 -1.53
C THR A 300 -22.33 11.24 -1.04
N VAL A 301 -22.55 10.41 -0.01
CA VAL A 301 -21.59 9.39 0.45
C VAL A 301 -22.13 8.04 0.00
N THR A 302 -21.50 7.43 -1.03
CA THR A 302 -22.07 6.25 -1.71
C THR A 302 -21.82 4.95 -0.96
N GLY A 303 -20.69 4.80 -0.29
CA GLY A 303 -20.17 3.50 0.10
C GLY A 303 -19.48 2.80 -1.08
N TRP A 304 -19.53 1.45 -1.09
CA TRP A 304 -19.02 0.66 -2.21
C TRP A 304 -19.88 0.87 -3.46
N VAL A 305 -19.23 1.01 -4.59
CA VAL A 305 -19.82 1.02 -5.94
C VAL A 305 -19.07 0.05 -6.82
N GLU A 306 -19.77 -0.56 -7.78
CA GLU A 306 -19.19 -1.43 -8.79
C GLU A 306 -18.48 -0.61 -9.86
#